data_bd11370b1989f45a6d346d416ec5b1c6
#
_entry.id   bd11370b1989f45a6d346d416ec5b1c6
#
_cell.length_a   1.000
_cell.length_b   1.000
_cell.length_c   1.000
_cell.angle_alpha   90.00
_cell.angle_beta   90.00
_cell.angle_gamma   90.00
#
_symmetry.space_group_name_H-M   'P 1'
#
loop_
_entity.id
_entity.type
_entity.pdbx_description
1 polymer ?
#
loop_
_entity_poly.entity_id
_entity_poly.type
_entity_poly.pdbx_seq_one_letter_code
_entity_poly.pdbx_strand_id
1 'polypeptide(L)'
;MRFMKFVLLFLVINFVLAKPIFAQHKQGRIVIAVGTLFDGKGKVLHNTRIVIEGSKIVAIDPKAGPVDYDLKGLTVLPGWIDAHAHVTWSFGPDGKNGGAGRTTAEAAYAAAENAWVTLMAGFTTIQSVGSPTDVPLRDAIAKGLLPGPRILTAVEPLTGRGPQTGTPDEIRAFIRKQKDAGADVIKIFASASIRQGGGMTLSQEQLNAACDEAKKLGLRTLVHAYKEAVRAATIAGCTQVEHGTLATDDDLKLMASKGTFLDPQAGLVIENYLLNKDRYLGTPGYTAEGFAAMEKILPMNHDLVRRASKIPGLRIVFGTDAVAGAHGRNAEEFIDRVRDCGVDPMVAMTSANSLAADAMGLGSQIGSIAPGFEADIIALDGDPLKDITAVRRVVFVMKGGVVYKNEPHEVRR
;
A
#
# COMPACT_ATOMS: atom_id res chain seq x y z
N MET A 1 -0.41 -30.77 -81.21
CA MET A 1 -1.24 -30.06 -80.25
C MET A 1 -1.26 -30.89 -78.96
N ARG A 2 -0.48 -30.51 -77.94
CA ARG A 2 -0.44 -31.13 -76.59
C ARG A 2 -1.03 -30.16 -75.60
N PHE A 3 -2.21 -30.50 -75.03
CA PHE A 3 -2.80 -29.74 -73.90
C PHE A 3 -2.09 -30.06 -72.62
N MET A 4 -1.50 -29.03 -71.99
CA MET A 4 -0.87 -29.11 -70.68
C MET A 4 -1.93 -28.69 -69.65
N LYS A 5 -2.33 -29.64 -68.79
CA LYS A 5 -3.24 -29.38 -67.67
C LYS A 5 -2.45 -28.80 -66.48
N PHE A 6 -2.71 -27.54 -66.12
CA PHE A 6 -2.23 -26.97 -64.86
C PHE A 6 -3.13 -27.45 -63.71
N VAL A 7 -2.55 -28.17 -62.77
CA VAL A 7 -3.18 -28.50 -61.49
C VAL A 7 -2.81 -27.39 -60.48
N LEU A 8 -3.82 -26.62 -60.06
CA LEU A 8 -3.68 -25.59 -59.04
C LEU A 8 -3.80 -26.24 -57.66
N LEU A 9 -2.70 -26.33 -56.92
CA LEU A 9 -2.66 -26.87 -55.56
C LEU A 9 -3.03 -25.73 -54.60
N PHE A 10 -4.25 -25.76 -54.01
CA PHE A 10 -4.64 -24.83 -52.93
C PHE A 10 -4.00 -25.28 -51.61
N LEU A 11 -3.02 -24.53 -51.15
CA LEU A 11 -2.45 -24.67 -49.81
C LEU A 11 -3.40 -24.00 -48.82
N VAL A 12 -4.17 -24.78 -48.06
CA VAL A 12 -4.97 -24.27 -46.94
C VAL A 12 -4.04 -24.07 -45.75
N ILE A 13 -3.60 -22.81 -45.54
CA ILE A 13 -2.87 -22.46 -44.34
C ILE A 13 -3.88 -22.33 -43.20
N ASN A 14 -3.92 -23.33 -42.33
CA ASN A 14 -4.64 -23.24 -41.05
C ASN A 14 -3.89 -22.21 -40.14
N PHE A 15 -4.40 -20.98 -40.05
CA PHE A 15 -4.03 -20.04 -39.04
C PHE A 15 -4.58 -20.56 -37.69
N VAL A 16 -3.72 -21.22 -36.93
CA VAL A 16 -3.98 -21.46 -35.51
C VAL A 16 -3.86 -20.10 -34.83
N LEU A 17 -4.99 -19.44 -34.58
CA LEU A 17 -5.08 -18.27 -33.74
C LEU A 17 -4.65 -18.69 -32.33
N ALA A 18 -3.37 -18.51 -32.00
CA ALA A 18 -2.90 -18.57 -30.62
C ALA A 18 -3.67 -17.50 -29.84
N LYS A 19 -4.64 -17.93 -29.03
CA LYS A 19 -5.30 -17.04 -28.08
C LYS A 19 -4.21 -16.51 -27.14
N PRO A 20 -4.14 -15.18 -26.88
CA PRO A 20 -3.18 -14.65 -25.93
C PRO A 20 -3.46 -15.30 -24.57
N ILE A 21 -2.41 -15.85 -23.95
CA ILE A 21 -2.42 -16.34 -22.57
C ILE A 21 -2.38 -15.12 -21.65
N PHE A 22 -3.41 -14.30 -21.68
CA PHE A 22 -3.74 -13.42 -20.59
C PHE A 22 -4.56 -14.24 -19.61
N ALA A 23 -4.27 -14.11 -18.32
CA ALA A 23 -4.92 -14.83 -17.23
C ALA A 23 -6.43 -14.92 -17.51
N GLN A 24 -6.90 -16.08 -17.98
CA GLN A 24 -8.32 -16.31 -18.14
C GLN A 24 -8.90 -16.26 -16.73
N HIS A 25 -9.68 -15.19 -16.44
CA HIS A 25 -10.63 -15.24 -15.34
C HIS A 25 -11.38 -16.57 -15.47
N LYS A 26 -11.03 -17.53 -14.63
CA LYS A 26 -11.86 -18.71 -14.47
C LYS A 26 -13.18 -18.17 -13.92
N GLN A 27 -14.17 -17.96 -14.78
CA GLN A 27 -15.56 -17.60 -14.38
C GLN A 27 -16.18 -18.81 -13.66
N GLY A 28 -15.54 -19.30 -12.62
CA GLY A 28 -15.90 -20.48 -11.89
C GLY A 28 -15.77 -20.25 -10.40
N ARG A 29 -16.46 -21.06 -9.66
CA ARG A 29 -16.34 -21.15 -8.22
C ARG A 29 -14.96 -21.72 -7.87
N ILE A 30 -14.26 -21.08 -6.94
CA ILE A 30 -12.97 -21.51 -6.38
C ILE A 30 -13.18 -21.83 -4.91
N VAL A 31 -12.61 -22.94 -4.43
CA VAL A 31 -12.62 -23.33 -3.03
C VAL A 31 -11.20 -23.49 -2.52
N ILE A 32 -10.85 -22.71 -1.47
CA ILE A 32 -9.55 -22.77 -0.80
C ILE A 32 -9.74 -23.43 0.55
N ALA A 33 -9.06 -24.56 0.80
CA ALA A 33 -9.02 -25.20 2.11
C ALA A 33 -7.91 -24.56 2.97
N VAL A 34 -8.22 -24.20 4.22
CA VAL A 34 -7.31 -23.50 5.13
C VAL A 34 -7.26 -24.18 6.49
N GLY A 35 -6.05 -24.29 7.06
CA GLY A 35 -5.85 -24.79 8.43
C GLY A 35 -6.02 -23.68 9.46
N THR A 36 -5.36 -22.54 9.24
CA THR A 36 -5.44 -21.33 10.08
C THR A 36 -5.80 -20.13 9.20
N LEU A 37 -6.84 -19.41 9.60
CA LEU A 37 -7.37 -18.25 8.88
C LEU A 37 -7.52 -17.06 9.83
N PHE A 38 -6.84 -15.95 9.55
CA PHE A 38 -7.11 -14.66 10.20
C PHE A 38 -8.14 -13.91 9.36
N ASP A 39 -9.21 -13.44 10.00
CA ASP A 39 -10.32 -12.79 9.28
C ASP A 39 -10.04 -11.32 8.90
N GLY A 40 -8.92 -10.77 9.37
CA GLY A 40 -8.55 -9.36 9.19
C GLY A 40 -9.13 -8.40 10.24
N LYS A 41 -9.95 -8.91 11.18
CA LYS A 41 -10.59 -8.15 12.27
C LYS A 41 -10.17 -8.63 13.68
N GLY A 42 -9.14 -9.49 13.74
CA GLY A 42 -8.60 -10.02 14.99
C GLY A 42 -9.15 -11.39 15.39
N LYS A 43 -10.03 -12.01 14.59
CA LYS A 43 -10.51 -13.37 14.85
C LYS A 43 -9.71 -14.39 14.07
N VAL A 44 -9.40 -15.52 14.71
CA VAL A 44 -8.76 -16.68 14.08
C VAL A 44 -9.78 -17.80 13.94
N LEU A 45 -9.88 -18.35 12.74
CA LEU A 45 -10.68 -19.52 12.41
C LEU A 45 -9.76 -20.68 12.04
N HIS A 46 -10.21 -21.92 12.30
CA HIS A 46 -9.44 -23.12 11.99
C HIS A 46 -10.25 -24.10 11.15
N ASN A 47 -9.53 -24.85 10.29
CA ASN A 47 -10.07 -25.98 9.53
C ASN A 47 -11.37 -25.63 8.76
N THR A 48 -11.33 -24.55 7.98
CA THR A 48 -12.46 -24.07 7.21
C THR A 48 -12.12 -23.99 5.71
N ARG A 49 -13.06 -23.53 4.90
CA ARG A 49 -12.84 -23.29 3.46
C ARG A 49 -13.43 -21.96 3.05
N ILE A 50 -12.72 -21.28 2.18
CA ILE A 50 -13.13 -20.03 1.58
C ILE A 50 -13.71 -20.35 0.21
N VAL A 51 -14.93 -19.89 -0.05
CA VAL A 51 -15.62 -20.07 -1.34
C VAL A 51 -15.63 -18.72 -2.05
N ILE A 52 -15.16 -18.73 -3.30
CA ILE A 52 -14.99 -17.53 -4.12
C ILE A 52 -15.77 -17.74 -5.41
N GLU A 53 -16.49 -16.70 -5.86
CA GLU A 53 -17.15 -16.63 -7.17
C GLU A 53 -16.77 -15.30 -7.84
N GLY A 54 -16.16 -15.37 -9.01
CA GLY A 54 -15.58 -14.19 -9.66
C GLY A 54 -14.51 -13.54 -8.80
N SER A 55 -14.69 -12.26 -8.45
CA SER A 55 -13.77 -11.51 -7.59
C SER A 55 -14.15 -11.55 -6.10
N LYS A 56 -15.27 -12.19 -5.71
CA LYS A 56 -15.84 -12.08 -4.38
C LYS A 56 -15.76 -13.36 -3.57
N ILE A 57 -15.53 -13.22 -2.28
CA ILE A 57 -15.77 -14.25 -1.28
C ILE A 57 -17.30 -14.36 -1.11
N VAL A 58 -17.87 -15.54 -1.32
CA VAL A 58 -19.32 -15.77 -1.19
C VAL A 58 -19.68 -16.55 0.07
N ALA A 59 -18.76 -17.38 0.59
CA ALA A 59 -18.99 -18.13 1.83
C ALA A 59 -17.69 -18.53 2.54
N ILE A 60 -17.81 -18.76 3.84
CA ILE A 60 -16.84 -19.49 4.67
C ILE A 60 -17.57 -20.76 5.12
N ASP A 61 -17.27 -21.90 4.47
CA ASP A 61 -17.99 -23.16 4.69
C ASP A 61 -17.02 -24.34 4.75
N PRO A 62 -16.83 -24.99 5.91
CA PRO A 62 -15.88 -26.09 6.06
C PRO A 62 -16.22 -27.33 5.24
N LYS A 63 -17.44 -27.42 4.72
CA LYS A 63 -17.93 -28.55 3.89
C LYS A 63 -17.90 -28.27 2.39
N ALA A 64 -17.61 -27.04 1.96
CA ALA A 64 -17.57 -26.67 0.55
C ALA A 64 -16.55 -27.52 -0.23
N GLY A 65 -16.86 -27.88 -1.48
CA GLY A 65 -15.97 -28.65 -2.35
C GLY A 65 -16.44 -28.62 -3.80
N PRO A 66 -15.65 -29.17 -4.72
CA PRO A 66 -14.28 -29.68 -4.52
C PRO A 66 -13.29 -28.57 -4.17
N VAL A 67 -12.14 -28.94 -3.58
CA VAL A 67 -11.05 -28.01 -3.20
C VAL A 67 -10.15 -27.77 -4.41
N ASP A 68 -9.93 -26.50 -4.78
CA ASP A 68 -9.02 -26.09 -5.84
C ASP A 68 -7.61 -25.81 -5.31
N TYR A 69 -7.49 -25.21 -4.11
CA TYR A 69 -6.23 -24.91 -3.45
C TYR A 69 -6.24 -25.43 -2.01
N ASP A 70 -5.26 -26.26 -1.65
CA ASP A 70 -5.08 -26.76 -0.28
C ASP A 70 -3.95 -25.97 0.42
N LEU A 71 -4.33 -25.04 1.30
CA LEU A 71 -3.42 -24.19 2.07
C LEU A 71 -3.42 -24.54 3.56
N LYS A 72 -3.76 -25.78 3.94
CA LYS A 72 -3.92 -26.19 5.36
C LYS A 72 -2.66 -26.06 6.20
N GLY A 73 -1.48 -26.22 5.61
CA GLY A 73 -0.20 -26.06 6.30
C GLY A 73 0.24 -24.63 6.54
N LEU A 74 -0.52 -23.65 6.03
CA LEU A 74 -0.17 -22.23 5.97
C LEU A 74 -1.09 -21.40 6.89
N THR A 75 -0.67 -20.17 7.19
CA THR A 75 -1.52 -19.16 7.80
C THR A 75 -2.08 -18.26 6.68
N VAL A 76 -3.40 -18.25 6.54
CA VAL A 76 -4.13 -17.50 5.52
C VAL A 76 -4.68 -16.21 6.12
N LEU A 77 -4.52 -15.09 5.39
CA LEU A 77 -4.95 -13.75 5.81
C LEU A 77 -5.58 -13.00 4.62
N PRO A 78 -6.31 -11.89 4.88
CA PRO A 78 -6.60 -10.95 3.80
C PRO A 78 -5.30 -10.41 3.22
N GLY A 79 -5.28 -10.12 1.91
CA GLY A 79 -4.19 -9.38 1.31
C GLY A 79 -3.91 -8.08 2.07
N TRP A 80 -2.64 -7.81 2.35
CA TRP A 80 -2.24 -6.64 3.09
C TRP A 80 -2.48 -5.34 2.32
N ILE A 81 -2.66 -4.27 3.08
CA ILE A 81 -2.91 -2.92 2.61
C ILE A 81 -1.78 -2.02 3.13
N ASP A 82 -1.12 -1.31 2.22
CA ASP A 82 -0.14 -0.27 2.54
C ASP A 82 -0.77 1.11 2.32
N ALA A 83 -1.04 1.83 3.41
CA ALA A 83 -1.74 3.10 3.36
C ALA A 83 -0.84 4.28 2.92
N HIS A 84 0.46 4.05 2.70
CA HIS A 84 1.41 5.09 2.30
C HIS A 84 2.61 4.48 1.56
N ALA A 85 2.67 4.64 0.24
CA ALA A 85 3.79 4.24 -0.58
C ALA A 85 4.04 5.24 -1.71
N HIS A 86 5.20 5.16 -2.36
CA HIS A 86 5.60 5.95 -3.52
C HIS A 86 5.95 4.99 -4.68
N VAL A 87 4.94 4.33 -5.26
CA VAL A 87 5.13 3.21 -6.20
C VAL A 87 5.96 3.57 -7.43
N THR A 88 5.99 4.83 -7.82
CA THR A 88 6.76 5.31 -8.98
C THR A 88 8.19 5.74 -8.64
N TRP A 89 8.56 5.76 -7.35
CA TRP A 89 9.91 6.14 -6.96
C TRP A 89 10.88 4.96 -7.07
N SER A 90 11.95 5.15 -7.83
CA SER A 90 12.95 4.12 -8.11
C SER A 90 14.32 4.75 -8.29
N PHE A 91 15.37 3.94 -8.14
CA PHE A 91 16.73 4.39 -8.47
C PHE A 91 16.90 4.52 -9.98
N GLY A 92 17.62 5.54 -10.42
CA GLY A 92 17.95 5.78 -11.83
C GLY A 92 18.90 4.75 -12.44
N PRO A 93 19.18 4.83 -13.76
CA PRO A 93 20.19 4.01 -14.42
C PRO A 93 21.59 4.19 -13.83
N ASP A 94 21.89 5.36 -13.27
CA ASP A 94 23.10 5.68 -12.52
C ASP A 94 23.14 5.06 -11.10
N GLY A 95 22.09 4.34 -10.72
CA GLY A 95 21.93 3.77 -9.38
C GLY A 95 21.55 4.77 -8.29
N LYS A 96 21.35 6.04 -8.63
CA LYS A 96 21.03 7.11 -7.67
C LYS A 96 19.52 7.35 -7.55
N ASN A 97 19.10 7.99 -6.46
CA ASN A 97 17.72 8.40 -6.25
C ASN A 97 17.31 9.52 -7.22
N GLY A 98 16.04 9.51 -7.64
CA GLY A 98 15.44 10.56 -8.48
C GLY A 98 15.29 10.22 -9.95
N GLY A 99 15.76 9.04 -10.40
CA GLY A 99 15.51 8.53 -11.76
C GLY A 99 16.13 9.37 -12.88
N ALA A 100 17.14 10.19 -12.59
CA ALA A 100 17.81 11.00 -13.58
C ALA A 100 18.31 10.15 -14.77
N GLY A 101 18.12 10.64 -16.00
CA GLY A 101 18.53 9.93 -17.21
C GLY A 101 17.56 8.87 -17.72
N ARG A 102 16.40 8.61 -17.05
CA ARG A 102 15.38 7.72 -17.57
C ARG A 102 14.50 8.37 -18.62
N THR A 103 14.17 7.60 -19.63
CA THR A 103 13.04 7.90 -20.52
C THR A 103 11.70 7.67 -19.78
N THR A 104 10.62 8.24 -20.30
CA THR A 104 9.27 8.02 -19.77
C THR A 104 8.89 6.53 -19.75
N ALA A 105 9.29 5.77 -20.79
CA ALA A 105 9.04 4.33 -20.86
C ALA A 105 9.78 3.56 -19.76
N GLU A 106 11.07 3.84 -19.55
CA GLU A 106 11.85 3.21 -18.48
C GLU A 106 11.30 3.54 -17.08
N ALA A 107 10.81 4.77 -16.87
CA ALA A 107 10.15 5.14 -15.64
C ALA A 107 8.84 4.34 -15.42
N ALA A 108 8.05 4.14 -16.49
CA ALA A 108 6.84 3.32 -16.43
C ALA A 108 7.14 1.85 -16.12
N TYR A 109 8.19 1.28 -16.73
CA TYR A 109 8.60 -0.11 -16.43
C TYR A 109 9.09 -0.28 -15.00
N ALA A 110 9.85 0.67 -14.48
CA ALA A 110 10.29 0.63 -13.08
C ALA A 110 9.12 0.74 -12.11
N ALA A 111 8.11 1.56 -12.41
CA ALA A 111 6.90 1.64 -11.62
C ALA A 111 6.07 0.34 -11.66
N ALA A 112 6.00 -0.31 -12.83
CA ALA A 112 5.35 -1.61 -12.99
C ALA A 112 6.10 -2.71 -12.21
N GLU A 113 7.43 -2.71 -12.22
CA GLU A 113 8.26 -3.60 -11.39
C GLU A 113 7.99 -3.39 -9.90
N ASN A 114 8.01 -2.15 -9.43
CA ASN A 114 7.70 -1.82 -8.03
C ASN A 114 6.31 -2.33 -7.62
N ALA A 115 5.30 -2.13 -8.49
CA ALA A 115 3.95 -2.63 -8.25
C ALA A 115 3.91 -4.17 -8.20
N TRP A 116 4.64 -4.83 -9.10
CA TRP A 116 4.73 -6.28 -9.14
C TRP A 116 5.37 -6.86 -7.88
N VAL A 117 6.55 -6.40 -7.48
CA VAL A 117 7.25 -6.92 -6.30
C VAL A 117 6.46 -6.64 -5.01
N THR A 118 5.74 -5.52 -4.95
CA THR A 118 4.85 -5.19 -3.83
C THR A 118 3.67 -6.16 -3.75
N LEU A 119 3.03 -6.50 -4.90
CA LEU A 119 1.99 -7.53 -4.93
C LEU A 119 2.54 -8.90 -4.50
N MET A 120 3.72 -9.30 -5.00
CA MET A 120 4.35 -10.58 -4.65
C MET A 120 4.75 -10.68 -3.18
N ALA A 121 4.96 -9.54 -2.52
CA ALA A 121 5.16 -9.45 -1.07
C ALA A 121 3.86 -9.50 -0.26
N GLY A 122 2.69 -9.71 -0.90
CA GLY A 122 1.39 -9.89 -0.23
C GLY A 122 0.55 -8.62 -0.09
N PHE A 123 0.99 -7.48 -0.60
CA PHE A 123 0.24 -6.23 -0.56
C PHE A 123 -0.68 -6.14 -1.78
N THR A 124 -1.97 -6.41 -1.59
CA THR A 124 -2.98 -6.43 -2.65
C THR A 124 -3.60 -5.06 -2.91
N THR A 125 -3.42 -4.11 -2.00
CA THR A 125 -3.85 -2.71 -2.13
C THR A 125 -2.79 -1.79 -1.57
N ILE A 126 -2.52 -0.68 -2.28
CA ILE A 126 -1.62 0.39 -1.81
C ILE A 126 -2.24 1.77 -2.05
N GLN A 127 -1.84 2.74 -1.25
CA GLN A 127 -2.11 4.14 -1.47
C GLN A 127 -0.81 4.85 -1.87
N SER A 128 -0.69 5.20 -3.16
CA SER A 128 0.48 5.92 -3.68
C SER A 128 0.28 7.41 -3.56
N VAL A 129 1.21 8.09 -2.90
CA VAL A 129 0.98 9.44 -2.41
C VAL A 129 1.72 10.51 -3.21
N GLY A 130 1.73 10.39 -4.52
CA GLY A 130 2.00 11.55 -5.31
C GLY A 130 2.93 11.42 -6.50
N SER A 131 2.36 10.96 -7.62
CA SER A 131 2.94 11.17 -8.95
C SER A 131 1.82 11.18 -9.98
N PRO A 132 1.83 12.08 -10.97
CA PRO A 132 0.91 12.03 -12.11
C PRO A 132 0.98 10.71 -12.89
N THR A 133 2.12 10.01 -12.83
CA THR A 133 2.33 8.71 -13.48
C THR A 133 1.68 7.54 -12.73
N ASP A 134 1.18 7.74 -11.52
CA ASP A 134 0.40 6.74 -10.79
C ASP A 134 -0.93 6.42 -11.50
N VAL A 135 -1.57 7.44 -12.11
CA VAL A 135 -2.88 7.28 -12.78
C VAL A 135 -2.83 6.25 -13.91
N PRO A 136 -1.94 6.37 -14.92
CA PRO A 136 -1.87 5.37 -15.99
C PRO A 136 -1.45 3.99 -15.48
N LEU A 137 -0.61 3.88 -14.43
CA LEU A 137 -0.26 2.61 -13.81
C LEU A 137 -1.48 1.97 -13.12
N ARG A 138 -2.18 2.74 -12.29
CA ARG A 138 -3.43 2.33 -11.62
C ARG A 138 -4.43 1.76 -12.64
N ASP A 139 -4.67 2.54 -13.70
CA ASP A 139 -5.67 2.22 -14.71
C ASP A 139 -5.26 0.98 -15.54
N ALA A 140 -3.98 0.80 -15.85
CA ALA A 140 -3.47 -0.39 -16.51
C ALA A 140 -3.64 -1.66 -15.64
N ILE A 141 -3.36 -1.55 -14.34
CA ILE A 141 -3.56 -2.66 -13.38
C ILE A 141 -5.06 -2.95 -13.20
N ALA A 142 -5.90 -1.92 -13.09
CA ALA A 142 -7.36 -2.08 -12.94
C ALA A 142 -8.00 -2.75 -14.17
N LYS A 143 -7.48 -2.49 -15.37
CA LYS A 143 -7.90 -3.13 -16.62
C LYS A 143 -7.29 -4.53 -16.83
N GLY A 144 -6.44 -5.02 -15.93
CA GLY A 144 -5.75 -6.31 -16.05
C GLY A 144 -4.66 -6.34 -17.13
N LEU A 145 -4.18 -5.19 -17.60
CA LEU A 145 -3.09 -5.10 -18.57
C LEU A 145 -1.72 -5.35 -17.91
N LEU A 146 -1.61 -5.02 -16.62
CA LEU A 146 -0.42 -5.25 -15.81
C LEU A 146 -0.81 -5.94 -14.50
N PRO A 147 0.02 -6.84 -13.97
CA PRO A 147 -0.12 -7.32 -12.61
C PRO A 147 0.33 -6.24 -11.62
N GLY A 148 -0.36 -6.14 -10.49
CA GLY A 148 -0.02 -5.19 -9.42
C GLY A 148 -1.14 -5.11 -8.39
N PRO A 149 -0.92 -4.40 -7.26
CA PRO A 149 -1.93 -4.15 -6.25
C PRO A 149 -3.02 -3.21 -6.80
N ARG A 150 -4.17 -3.15 -6.13
CA ARG A 150 -5.12 -2.04 -6.30
C ARG A 150 -4.41 -0.76 -5.85
N ILE A 151 -4.37 0.28 -6.68
CA ILE A 151 -3.70 1.54 -6.38
C ILE A 151 -4.76 2.62 -6.17
N LEU A 152 -4.64 3.37 -5.06
CA LEU A 152 -5.25 4.66 -4.87
C LEU A 152 -4.14 5.72 -4.99
N THR A 153 -4.42 6.86 -5.63
CA THR A 153 -3.39 7.88 -5.86
C THR A 153 -3.82 9.27 -5.46
N ALA A 154 -2.85 10.08 -5.01
CA ALA A 154 -3.02 11.51 -4.75
C ALA A 154 -2.73 12.38 -5.99
N VAL A 155 -2.24 11.81 -7.07
CA VAL A 155 -1.77 12.49 -8.29
C VAL A 155 -0.62 13.45 -7.98
N GLU A 156 -0.90 14.69 -7.53
CA GLU A 156 0.11 15.66 -7.09
C GLU A 156 -0.13 16.07 -5.63
N PRO A 157 0.90 16.10 -4.79
CA PRO A 157 0.75 16.55 -3.41
C PRO A 157 0.70 18.07 -3.29
N LEU A 158 -0.08 18.58 -2.33
CA LEU A 158 0.02 19.95 -1.86
C LEU A 158 1.28 20.09 -1.01
N THR A 159 2.28 20.81 -1.53
CA THR A 159 3.55 21.02 -0.81
C THR A 159 3.54 22.36 -0.10
N GLY A 160 3.67 22.34 1.23
CA GLY A 160 3.76 23.54 2.04
C GLY A 160 5.08 24.29 1.82
N ARG A 161 4.98 25.58 1.51
CA ARG A 161 6.10 26.51 1.31
C ARG A 161 5.88 27.81 2.08
N GLY A 162 5.25 27.73 3.25
CA GLY A 162 4.82 28.92 3.98
C GLY A 162 3.81 29.76 3.17
N PRO A 163 3.97 31.10 3.16
CA PRO A 163 3.09 31.98 2.38
C PRO A 163 3.05 31.69 0.88
N GLN A 164 4.16 31.17 0.30
CA GLN A 164 4.24 30.82 -1.12
C GLN A 164 3.40 29.59 -1.52
N THR A 165 2.80 28.89 -0.56
CA THR A 165 1.85 27.81 -0.86
C THR A 165 0.56 28.35 -1.48
N GLY A 166 0.26 29.60 -1.23
CA GLY A 166 -0.92 30.29 -1.74
C GLY A 166 -1.96 30.61 -0.67
N THR A 167 -2.96 31.35 -1.07
CA THR A 167 -4.13 31.70 -0.25
C THR A 167 -5.02 30.48 -0.02
N PRO A 168 -5.92 30.50 0.97
CA PRO A 168 -6.95 29.48 1.15
C PRO A 168 -7.75 29.16 -0.12
N ASP A 169 -8.08 30.16 -0.94
CA ASP A 169 -8.86 29.94 -2.17
C ASP A 169 -8.05 29.28 -3.27
N GLU A 170 -6.77 29.63 -3.42
CA GLU A 170 -5.84 28.94 -4.33
C GLU A 170 -5.64 27.48 -3.92
N ILE A 171 -5.56 27.19 -2.61
CA ILE A 171 -5.47 25.83 -2.08
C ILE A 171 -6.75 25.05 -2.40
N ARG A 172 -7.93 25.62 -2.20
CA ARG A 172 -9.20 24.97 -2.60
C ARG A 172 -9.24 24.69 -4.11
N ALA A 173 -8.76 25.63 -4.93
CA ALA A 173 -8.67 25.43 -6.37
C ALA A 173 -7.72 24.31 -6.73
N PHE A 174 -6.57 24.19 -6.06
CA PHE A 174 -5.64 23.09 -6.22
C PHE A 174 -6.30 21.73 -5.88
N ILE A 175 -7.04 21.64 -4.76
CA ILE A 175 -7.73 20.40 -4.36
C ILE A 175 -8.75 19.97 -5.42
N ARG A 176 -9.55 20.92 -5.96
CA ARG A 176 -10.48 20.63 -7.06
C ARG A 176 -9.74 20.10 -8.30
N LYS A 177 -8.64 20.75 -8.68
CA LYS A 177 -7.80 20.29 -9.80
C LYS A 177 -7.31 18.84 -9.61
N GLN A 178 -6.90 18.46 -8.40
CA GLN A 178 -6.49 17.07 -8.15
C GLN A 178 -7.66 16.09 -8.28
N LYS A 179 -8.86 16.47 -7.78
CA LYS A 179 -10.08 15.68 -7.99
C LYS A 179 -10.36 15.44 -9.47
N ASP A 180 -10.30 16.49 -10.26
CA ASP A 180 -10.55 16.45 -11.71
C ASP A 180 -9.49 15.63 -12.45
N ALA A 181 -8.25 15.60 -11.94
CA ALA A 181 -7.16 14.77 -12.45
C ALA A 181 -7.28 13.29 -12.05
N GLY A 182 -8.32 12.91 -11.28
CA GLY A 182 -8.59 11.53 -10.88
C GLY A 182 -7.93 11.09 -9.59
N ALA A 183 -7.63 12.03 -8.69
CA ALA A 183 -7.13 11.70 -7.35
C ALA A 183 -8.19 10.96 -6.53
N ASP A 184 -7.78 9.89 -5.85
CA ASP A 184 -8.57 9.10 -4.90
C ASP A 184 -8.44 9.65 -3.47
N VAL A 185 -7.40 10.43 -3.23
CA VAL A 185 -7.00 11.00 -1.93
C VAL A 185 -6.20 12.28 -2.16
N ILE A 186 -6.15 13.16 -1.17
CA ILE A 186 -5.31 14.36 -1.21
C ILE A 186 -4.10 14.17 -0.29
N LYS A 187 -2.89 14.24 -0.84
CA LYS A 187 -1.63 14.31 -0.06
C LYS A 187 -1.28 15.76 0.24
N ILE A 188 -0.92 16.03 1.50
CA ILE A 188 -0.53 17.36 2.00
C ILE A 188 0.80 17.22 2.74
N PHE A 189 1.78 18.07 2.43
CA PHE A 189 2.99 18.25 3.23
C PHE A 189 2.81 19.49 4.12
N ALA A 190 2.40 19.26 5.37
CA ALA A 190 2.15 20.32 6.36
C ALA A 190 3.40 20.74 7.13
N SER A 191 4.45 19.94 7.05
CA SER A 191 5.75 20.22 7.64
C SER A 191 6.89 19.96 6.66
N ALA A 192 8.05 20.53 6.93
CA ALA A 192 9.30 20.14 6.28
C ALA A 192 9.65 18.69 6.62
N SER A 193 10.50 18.06 5.80
CA SER A 193 11.02 16.73 6.10
C SER A 193 11.73 16.71 7.46
N ILE A 194 11.71 15.58 8.14
CA ILE A 194 12.47 15.40 9.38
C ILE A 194 13.97 15.60 9.17
N ARG A 195 14.48 15.34 7.95
CA ARG A 195 15.87 15.65 7.56
C ARG A 195 16.19 17.15 7.64
N GLN A 196 15.18 17.99 7.62
CA GLN A 196 15.25 19.46 7.70
C GLN A 196 14.68 20.00 9.02
N GLY A 197 14.48 19.12 10.01
CA GLY A 197 13.99 19.45 11.33
C GLY A 197 12.48 19.45 11.53
N GLY A 198 11.68 19.13 10.51
CA GLY A 198 10.24 18.85 10.63
C GLY A 198 9.35 20.06 11.01
N GLY A 199 9.82 21.30 10.85
CA GLY A 199 9.03 22.49 11.17
C GLY A 199 7.80 22.67 10.28
N MET A 200 6.75 23.28 10.80
CA MET A 200 5.47 23.50 10.10
C MET A 200 5.65 24.41 8.88
N THR A 201 5.04 24.04 7.75
CA THR A 201 5.15 24.75 6.46
C THR A 201 3.80 25.25 5.92
N LEU A 202 2.70 24.88 6.56
CA LEU A 202 1.35 25.37 6.28
C LEU A 202 0.76 26.06 7.51
N SER A 203 0.06 27.17 7.33
CA SER A 203 -0.72 27.76 8.40
C SER A 203 -1.97 26.93 8.73
N GLN A 204 -2.58 27.17 9.90
CA GLN A 204 -3.84 26.54 10.27
C GLN A 204 -4.95 26.85 9.25
N GLU A 205 -5.00 28.08 8.72
CA GLU A 205 -6.01 28.48 7.71
C GLU A 205 -5.81 27.72 6.40
N GLN A 206 -4.57 27.53 5.96
CA GLN A 206 -4.23 26.76 4.77
C GLN A 206 -4.61 25.28 4.93
N LEU A 207 -4.35 24.68 6.10
CA LEU A 207 -4.76 23.32 6.42
C LEU A 207 -6.28 23.18 6.48
N ASN A 208 -6.98 24.12 7.11
CA ASN A 208 -8.43 24.13 7.14
C ASN A 208 -8.99 24.19 5.71
N ALA A 209 -8.47 25.06 4.85
CA ALA A 209 -8.91 25.18 3.47
C ALA A 209 -8.73 23.87 2.68
N ALA A 210 -7.57 23.19 2.85
CA ALA A 210 -7.29 21.93 2.17
C ALA A 210 -8.20 20.80 2.63
N CYS A 211 -8.32 20.59 3.95
CA CYS A 211 -9.08 19.46 4.51
C CYS A 211 -10.59 19.66 4.38
N ASP A 212 -11.10 20.89 4.55
CA ASP A 212 -12.51 21.20 4.31
C ASP A 212 -12.93 20.99 2.85
N GLU A 213 -12.11 21.44 1.90
CA GLU A 213 -12.42 21.29 0.48
C GLU A 213 -12.36 19.81 0.06
N ALA A 214 -11.34 19.08 0.49
CA ALA A 214 -11.25 17.64 0.25
C ALA A 214 -12.50 16.91 0.78
N LYS A 215 -12.92 17.22 2.01
CA LYS A 215 -14.12 16.64 2.62
C LYS A 215 -15.40 16.96 1.83
N LYS A 216 -15.57 18.20 1.33
CA LYS A 216 -16.72 18.59 0.49
C LYS A 216 -16.75 17.79 -0.81
N LEU A 217 -15.60 17.44 -1.36
CA LEU A 217 -15.47 16.65 -2.57
C LEU A 217 -15.53 15.13 -2.33
N GLY A 218 -15.75 14.68 -1.09
CA GLY A 218 -15.76 13.28 -0.71
C GLY A 218 -14.38 12.62 -0.74
N LEU A 219 -13.30 13.42 -0.68
CA LEU A 219 -11.92 12.94 -0.65
C LEU A 219 -11.38 12.90 0.78
N ARG A 220 -10.55 11.92 1.04
CA ARG A 220 -9.74 11.78 2.26
C ARG A 220 -8.44 12.59 2.11
N THR A 221 -7.80 12.90 3.23
CA THR A 221 -6.53 13.64 3.27
C THR A 221 -5.49 12.87 4.04
N LEU A 222 -4.27 12.78 3.48
CA LEU A 222 -3.07 12.25 4.10
C LEU A 222 -2.09 13.38 4.33
N VAL A 223 -1.74 13.63 5.57
CA VAL A 223 -0.94 14.80 5.95
C VAL A 223 0.40 14.37 6.51
N HIS A 224 1.48 14.59 5.74
CA HIS A 224 2.84 14.53 6.24
C HIS A 224 3.04 15.61 7.30
N ALA A 225 3.20 15.22 8.56
CA ALA A 225 3.25 16.12 9.68
C ALA A 225 4.17 15.63 10.80
N TYR A 226 4.99 16.54 11.29
CA TYR A 226 5.83 16.40 12.49
C TYR A 226 5.50 17.49 13.48
N LYS A 227 5.80 17.26 14.76
CA LYS A 227 5.68 18.30 15.81
C LYS A 227 4.27 18.95 15.84
N GLU A 228 4.25 20.30 15.87
CA GLU A 228 3.01 21.11 15.91
C GLU A 228 2.08 20.90 14.71
N ALA A 229 2.60 20.48 13.55
CA ALA A 229 1.78 20.23 12.38
C ALA A 229 0.83 19.04 12.58
N VAL A 230 1.14 18.10 13.49
CA VAL A 230 0.25 16.98 13.85
C VAL A 230 -1.04 17.50 14.47
N ARG A 231 -0.90 18.40 15.47
CA ARG A 231 -2.06 19.05 16.11
C ARG A 231 -2.85 19.90 15.13
N ALA A 232 -2.16 20.68 14.29
CA ALA A 232 -2.79 21.55 13.31
C ALA A 232 -3.60 20.76 12.27
N ALA A 233 -3.07 19.67 11.73
CA ALA A 233 -3.78 18.78 10.81
C ALA A 233 -5.02 18.12 11.48
N THR A 234 -4.87 17.71 12.73
CA THR A 234 -5.96 17.12 13.51
C THR A 234 -7.09 18.12 13.77
N ILE A 235 -6.77 19.37 14.12
CA ILE A 235 -7.74 20.46 14.31
C ILE A 235 -8.45 20.78 13.01
N ALA A 236 -7.72 20.78 11.88
CA ALA A 236 -8.29 21.02 10.55
C ALA A 236 -9.24 19.90 10.09
N GLY A 237 -9.38 18.80 10.85
CA GLY A 237 -10.25 17.67 10.51
C GLY A 237 -9.73 16.82 9.37
N CYS A 238 -8.41 16.81 9.14
CA CYS A 238 -7.79 15.95 8.16
C CYS A 238 -7.96 14.47 8.55
N THR A 239 -8.04 13.58 7.55
CA THR A 239 -8.41 12.17 7.78
C THR A 239 -7.30 11.37 8.45
N GLN A 240 -6.05 11.54 8.00
CA GLN A 240 -4.90 10.75 8.40
C GLN A 240 -3.66 11.61 8.51
N VAL A 241 -2.87 11.39 9.56
CA VAL A 241 -1.55 11.98 9.78
C VAL A 241 -0.50 10.91 9.52
N GLU A 242 0.47 11.27 8.69
CA GLU A 242 1.65 10.46 8.35
C GLU A 242 2.80 10.84 9.28
N HIS A 243 3.61 9.85 9.63
CA HIS A 243 4.77 9.94 10.52
C HIS A 243 4.39 10.31 11.97
N GLY A 244 3.99 11.54 12.22
CA GLY A 244 3.60 11.99 13.56
C GLY A 244 4.74 12.08 14.56
N THR A 245 6.00 11.86 14.15
CA THR A 245 7.17 11.88 15.05
C THR A 245 7.27 13.22 15.75
N LEU A 246 7.62 13.18 17.03
CA LEU A 246 7.66 14.34 17.94
C LEU A 246 6.28 14.88 18.34
N ALA A 247 5.17 14.19 18.01
CA ALA A 247 3.87 14.47 18.61
C ALA A 247 3.89 14.17 20.12
N THR A 248 3.20 15.01 20.88
CA THR A 248 2.99 14.79 22.32
C THR A 248 1.86 13.79 22.57
N ASP A 249 1.77 13.25 23.77
CA ASP A 249 0.65 12.38 24.16
C ASP A 249 -0.70 13.11 24.07
N ASP A 250 -0.72 14.43 24.29
CA ASP A 250 -1.94 15.22 24.15
C ASP A 250 -2.34 15.41 22.69
N ASP A 251 -1.39 15.43 21.76
CA ASP A 251 -1.69 15.40 20.32
C ASP A 251 -2.27 14.06 19.90
N LEU A 252 -1.71 12.96 20.40
CA LEU A 252 -2.23 11.60 20.15
C LEU A 252 -3.63 11.40 20.73
N LYS A 253 -3.90 11.90 21.94
CA LYS A 253 -5.25 11.89 22.54
C LYS A 253 -6.22 12.75 21.73
N LEU A 254 -5.77 13.90 21.22
CA LEU A 254 -6.60 14.74 20.35
C LEU A 254 -6.95 14.00 19.06
N MET A 255 -5.98 13.33 18.41
CA MET A 255 -6.24 12.50 17.24
C MET A 255 -7.28 11.42 17.54
N ALA A 256 -7.13 10.69 18.66
CA ALA A 256 -8.10 9.69 19.10
C ALA A 256 -9.51 10.28 19.25
N SER A 257 -9.63 11.44 19.91
CA SER A 257 -10.91 12.11 20.14
C SER A 257 -11.58 12.63 18.87
N LYS A 258 -10.81 13.01 17.86
CA LYS A 258 -11.28 13.49 16.55
C LYS A 258 -11.47 12.36 15.55
N GLY A 259 -11.02 11.13 15.87
CA GLY A 259 -11.06 10.00 14.95
C GLY A 259 -10.08 10.12 13.78
N THR A 260 -9.05 10.94 13.91
CA THR A 260 -7.94 11.03 12.92
C THR A 260 -7.09 9.77 13.01
N PHE A 261 -6.76 9.17 11.86
CA PHE A 261 -5.86 8.04 11.81
C PHE A 261 -4.40 8.48 11.95
N LEU A 262 -3.58 7.64 12.56
CA LEU A 262 -2.12 7.78 12.58
C LEU A 262 -1.49 6.69 11.73
N ASP A 263 -0.62 7.06 10.81
CA ASP A 263 0.28 6.16 10.08
C ASP A 263 1.73 6.52 10.42
N PRO A 264 2.34 5.84 11.40
CA PRO A 264 3.61 6.30 11.98
C PRO A 264 4.86 5.95 11.18
N GLN A 265 4.82 4.98 10.25
CA GLN A 265 5.99 4.40 9.56
C GLN A 265 7.13 4.13 10.56
N ALA A 266 7.04 3.02 11.30
CA ALA A 266 7.86 2.76 12.47
C ALA A 266 9.37 2.73 12.15
N GLY A 267 9.77 2.02 11.07
CA GLY A 267 11.18 1.80 10.78
C GLY A 267 11.56 1.77 9.31
N LEU A 268 10.85 0.99 8.49
CA LEU A 268 11.27 0.59 7.14
C LEU A 268 11.82 1.75 6.28
N VAL A 269 11.16 2.88 6.21
CA VAL A 269 11.58 3.98 5.33
C VAL A 269 12.92 4.57 5.74
N ILE A 270 13.12 4.79 7.06
CA ILE A 270 14.37 5.36 7.58
C ILE A 270 15.50 4.36 7.43
N GLU A 271 15.26 3.10 7.78
CA GLU A 271 16.23 2.00 7.61
C GLU A 271 16.61 1.83 6.14
N ASN A 272 15.64 1.93 5.22
CA ASN A 272 15.92 1.87 3.78
C ASN A 272 16.82 3.02 3.32
N TYR A 273 16.60 4.24 3.81
CA TYR A 273 17.49 5.37 3.52
C TYR A 273 18.91 5.12 4.05
N LEU A 274 19.03 4.64 5.27
CA LEU A 274 20.33 4.34 5.89
C LEU A 274 21.07 3.21 5.18
N LEU A 275 20.36 2.15 4.82
CA LEU A 275 20.89 1.00 4.07
C LEU A 275 21.37 1.40 2.66
N ASN A 276 20.66 2.30 2.00
CA ASN A 276 20.95 2.78 0.65
C ASN A 276 21.62 4.16 0.64
N LYS A 277 22.31 4.55 1.73
CA LYS A 277 22.89 5.90 1.91
C LYS A 277 23.66 6.36 0.69
N ASP A 278 24.52 5.53 0.14
CA ASP A 278 25.35 5.86 -1.02
C ASP A 278 24.55 6.16 -2.29
N ARG A 279 23.34 5.64 -2.39
CA ARG A 279 22.42 5.86 -3.53
C ARG A 279 21.60 7.13 -3.38
N TYR A 280 21.44 7.64 -2.16
CA TYR A 280 20.68 8.84 -1.84
C TYR A 280 21.58 10.05 -1.61
N LEU A 281 22.71 9.89 -0.91
CA LEU A 281 23.57 10.99 -0.50
C LEU A 281 24.04 11.82 -1.70
N GLY A 282 23.86 13.15 -1.60
CA GLY A 282 24.17 14.11 -2.66
C GLY A 282 23.06 14.30 -3.71
N THR A 283 21.99 13.52 -3.67
CA THR A 283 20.78 13.81 -4.46
C THR A 283 19.94 14.90 -3.76
N PRO A 284 19.03 15.60 -4.47
CA PRO A 284 18.25 16.70 -3.91
C PRO A 284 17.52 16.30 -2.61
N GLY A 285 17.77 17.03 -1.53
CA GLY A 285 17.16 16.81 -0.20
C GLY A 285 17.83 15.74 0.68
N TYR A 286 18.96 15.15 0.24
CA TYR A 286 19.68 14.10 0.98
C TYR A 286 21.13 14.54 1.25
N THR A 287 21.36 15.18 2.39
CA THR A 287 22.67 15.65 2.87
C THR A 287 23.22 14.76 3.98
N ALA A 288 24.50 14.91 4.30
CA ALA A 288 25.13 14.21 5.43
C ALA A 288 24.44 14.52 6.77
N GLU A 289 24.07 15.78 6.98
CA GLU A 289 23.33 16.25 8.17
C GLU A 289 21.92 15.62 8.22
N GLY A 290 21.25 15.50 7.06
CA GLY A 290 19.96 14.84 6.94
C GLY A 290 20.03 13.37 7.34
N PHE A 291 21.09 12.65 6.94
CA PHE A 291 21.33 11.27 7.38
C PHE A 291 21.59 11.16 8.87
N ALA A 292 22.40 12.05 9.44
CA ALA A 292 22.62 12.10 10.89
C ALA A 292 21.33 12.41 11.66
N ALA A 293 20.42 13.20 11.09
CA ALA A 293 19.10 13.43 11.67
C ALA A 293 18.24 12.16 11.62
N MET A 294 18.23 11.39 10.51
CA MET A 294 17.49 10.13 10.38
C MET A 294 17.97 9.07 11.38
N GLU A 295 19.28 8.93 11.59
CA GLU A 295 19.83 8.02 12.60
C GLU A 295 19.32 8.34 14.03
N LYS A 296 19.19 9.63 14.36
CA LYS A 296 18.67 10.07 15.65
C LYS A 296 17.16 9.91 15.81
N ILE A 297 16.41 10.03 14.71
CA ILE A 297 14.95 10.02 14.77
C ILE A 297 14.36 8.60 14.81
N LEU A 298 15.05 7.59 14.30
CA LEU A 298 14.56 6.21 14.27
C LEU A 298 14.10 5.70 15.65
N PRO A 299 14.90 5.79 16.72
CA PRO A 299 14.43 5.38 18.05
C PRO A 299 13.28 6.25 18.58
N MET A 300 13.14 7.49 18.12
CA MET A 300 12.00 8.35 18.48
C MET A 300 10.72 7.96 17.76
N ASN A 301 10.82 7.43 16.52
CA ASN A 301 9.69 6.81 15.82
C ASN A 301 9.20 5.56 16.58
N HIS A 302 10.12 4.68 16.99
CA HIS A 302 9.78 3.52 17.78
C HIS A 302 9.09 3.91 19.10
N ASP A 303 9.57 4.97 19.77
CA ASP A 303 8.92 5.49 20.98
C ASP A 303 7.53 6.06 20.68
N LEU A 304 7.36 6.81 19.59
CA LEU A 304 6.04 7.30 19.15
C LEU A 304 5.06 6.14 19.00
N VAL A 305 5.43 5.09 18.25
CA VAL A 305 4.55 3.92 18.01
C VAL A 305 4.20 3.24 19.33
N ARG A 306 5.17 3.06 20.23
CA ARG A 306 4.99 2.48 21.57
C ARG A 306 4.03 3.31 22.43
N ARG A 307 4.12 4.66 22.40
CA ARG A 307 3.19 5.55 23.11
C ARG A 307 1.82 5.56 22.48
N ALA A 308 1.76 5.69 21.15
CA ALA A 308 0.52 5.71 20.37
C ALA A 308 -0.32 4.44 20.58
N SER A 309 0.32 3.26 20.60
CA SER A 309 -0.38 1.97 20.84
C SER A 309 -1.06 1.87 22.21
N LYS A 310 -0.70 2.73 23.15
CA LYS A 310 -1.30 2.79 24.50
C LYS A 310 -2.41 3.82 24.63
N ILE A 311 -2.64 4.66 23.60
CA ILE A 311 -3.71 5.68 23.63
C ILE A 311 -5.04 5.03 23.27
N PRO A 312 -6.01 4.99 24.20
CA PRO A 312 -7.31 4.39 23.93
C PRO A 312 -8.05 5.08 22.78
N GLY A 313 -8.53 4.29 21.82
CA GLY A 313 -9.30 4.79 20.69
C GLY A 313 -8.49 5.42 19.55
N LEU A 314 -7.16 5.54 19.68
CA LEU A 314 -6.31 5.97 18.57
C LEU A 314 -6.22 4.86 17.52
N ARG A 315 -6.56 5.20 16.27
CA ARG A 315 -6.55 4.27 15.14
C ARG A 315 -5.21 4.36 14.42
N ILE A 316 -4.37 3.34 14.57
CA ILE A 316 -3.03 3.27 13.98
C ILE A 316 -3.06 2.35 12.77
N VAL A 317 -2.91 2.91 11.58
CA VAL A 317 -2.92 2.16 10.32
C VAL A 317 -1.51 1.72 9.92
N PHE A 318 -1.43 0.81 8.97
CA PHE A 318 -0.19 0.33 8.40
C PHE A 318 0.11 1.08 7.10
N GLY A 319 1.22 1.79 7.07
CA GLY A 319 1.84 2.32 5.88
C GLY A 319 3.35 2.27 6.04
N THR A 320 4.06 2.25 4.94
CA THR A 320 5.50 1.99 4.93
C THR A 320 6.32 3.19 4.47
N ASP A 321 5.70 4.14 3.77
CA ASP A 321 6.39 5.18 3.00
C ASP A 321 7.44 4.56 2.04
N ALA A 322 7.09 3.42 1.42
CA ALA A 322 7.99 2.70 0.55
C ALA A 322 8.42 3.57 -0.63
N VAL A 323 9.73 3.80 -0.70
CA VAL A 323 10.45 4.59 -1.71
C VAL A 323 11.42 3.70 -2.49
N ALA A 324 12.27 4.27 -3.34
CA ALA A 324 13.31 3.53 -4.06
C ALA A 324 14.11 2.60 -3.12
N GLY A 325 14.16 1.31 -3.45
CA GLY A 325 14.84 0.27 -2.66
C GLY A 325 14.01 -0.37 -1.54
N ALA A 326 12.80 0.14 -1.25
CA ALA A 326 11.91 -0.42 -0.22
C ALA A 326 10.78 -1.29 -0.80
N HIS A 327 10.42 -1.12 -2.08
CA HIS A 327 9.35 -1.89 -2.71
C HIS A 327 9.61 -3.39 -2.66
N GLY A 328 8.59 -4.18 -2.32
CA GLY A 328 8.70 -5.62 -2.08
C GLY A 328 9.22 -5.99 -0.68
N ARG A 329 9.69 -5.00 0.11
CA ARG A 329 10.11 -5.16 1.50
C ARG A 329 9.12 -4.57 2.50
N ASN A 330 7.95 -4.16 2.04
CA ASN A 330 6.92 -3.49 2.85
C ASN A 330 6.59 -4.25 4.15
N ALA A 331 6.69 -5.59 4.15
CA ALA A 331 6.43 -6.43 5.31
C ALA A 331 7.45 -6.26 6.46
N GLU A 332 8.64 -5.66 6.23
CA GLU A 332 9.60 -5.36 7.29
C GLU A 332 9.00 -4.42 8.35
N GLU A 333 8.13 -3.51 7.95
CA GLU A 333 7.43 -2.60 8.86
C GLU A 333 6.63 -3.36 9.96
N PHE A 334 6.12 -4.58 9.68
CA PHE A 334 5.51 -5.41 10.74
C PHE A 334 6.52 -5.85 11.78
N ILE A 335 7.75 -6.15 11.34
CA ILE A 335 8.82 -6.62 12.23
C ILE A 335 9.23 -5.49 13.16
N ASP A 336 9.41 -4.28 12.61
CA ASP A 336 9.76 -3.09 13.38
C ASP A 336 8.68 -2.77 14.42
N ARG A 337 7.39 -2.80 14.00
CA ARG A 337 6.25 -2.58 14.92
C ARG A 337 6.21 -3.57 16.07
N VAL A 338 6.46 -4.85 15.80
CA VAL A 338 6.38 -5.90 16.83
C VAL A 338 7.64 -5.95 17.69
N ARG A 339 8.83 -6.00 17.06
CA ARG A 339 10.10 -6.20 17.77
C ARG A 339 10.60 -4.94 18.44
N ASP A 340 10.58 -3.82 17.73
CA ASP A 340 11.22 -2.59 18.18
C ASP A 340 10.25 -1.66 18.91
N CYS A 341 8.97 -1.71 18.54
CA CYS A 341 7.93 -0.90 19.18
C CYS A 341 7.09 -1.67 20.22
N GLY A 342 7.16 -3.02 20.25
CA GLY A 342 6.40 -3.84 21.21
C GLY A 342 4.89 -3.87 20.94
N VAL A 343 4.47 -3.68 19.69
CA VAL A 343 3.06 -3.82 19.28
C VAL A 343 2.68 -5.28 19.27
N ASP A 344 1.48 -5.60 19.74
CA ASP A 344 0.93 -6.96 19.65
C ASP A 344 0.86 -7.41 18.18
N PRO A 345 1.31 -8.64 17.83
CA PRO A 345 1.33 -9.10 16.45
C PRO A 345 -0.05 -9.11 15.78
N MET A 346 -1.14 -9.43 16.49
CA MET A 346 -2.50 -9.39 15.92
C MET A 346 -2.94 -7.95 15.63
N VAL A 347 -2.58 -7.00 16.50
CA VAL A 347 -2.83 -5.57 16.28
C VAL A 347 -2.06 -5.09 15.06
N ALA A 348 -0.80 -5.49 14.91
CA ALA A 348 0.01 -5.17 13.73
C ALA A 348 -0.64 -5.74 12.44
N MET A 349 -1.08 -7.01 12.43
CA MET A 349 -1.77 -7.60 11.28
C MET A 349 -3.08 -6.85 10.96
N THR A 350 -3.90 -6.56 11.96
CA THR A 350 -5.19 -5.86 11.78
C THR A 350 -4.99 -4.44 11.23
N SER A 351 -3.88 -3.78 11.58
CA SER A 351 -3.55 -2.44 11.09
C SER A 351 -3.35 -2.38 9.58
N ALA A 352 -2.88 -3.48 8.95
CA ALA A 352 -2.71 -3.63 7.51
C ALA A 352 -3.90 -4.31 6.81
N ASN A 353 -4.96 -4.61 7.53
CA ASN A 353 -6.16 -5.26 7.02
C ASN A 353 -7.39 -4.35 7.19
N SER A 354 -8.32 -4.70 8.09
CA SER A 354 -9.59 -3.97 8.23
C SER A 354 -9.39 -2.50 8.60
N LEU A 355 -8.41 -2.17 9.44
CA LEU A 355 -8.19 -0.79 9.86
C LEU A 355 -7.65 0.09 8.73
N ALA A 356 -6.70 -0.41 7.93
CA ALA A 356 -6.23 0.31 6.73
C ALA A 356 -7.34 0.42 5.69
N ALA A 357 -8.17 -0.62 5.51
CA ALA A 357 -9.33 -0.57 4.63
C ALA A 357 -10.32 0.53 5.06
N ASP A 358 -10.59 0.65 6.35
CA ASP A 358 -11.45 1.71 6.91
C ASP A 358 -10.85 3.10 6.65
N ALA A 359 -9.54 3.26 6.90
CA ALA A 359 -8.85 4.52 6.64
C ALA A 359 -8.89 4.92 5.15
N MET A 360 -8.90 3.94 4.25
CA MET A 360 -9.04 4.14 2.81
C MET A 360 -10.50 4.33 2.34
N GLY A 361 -11.50 4.22 3.23
CA GLY A 361 -12.92 4.24 2.86
C GLY A 361 -13.39 2.99 2.11
N LEU A 362 -12.65 1.89 2.19
CA LEU A 362 -12.91 0.62 1.53
C LEU A 362 -13.26 -0.52 2.52
N GLY A 363 -13.53 -0.20 3.78
CA GLY A 363 -13.73 -1.18 4.87
C GLY A 363 -14.90 -2.14 4.69
N SER A 364 -15.84 -1.85 3.77
CA SER A 364 -16.90 -2.79 3.37
C SER A 364 -16.55 -3.66 2.16
N GLN A 365 -15.37 -3.49 1.57
CA GLN A 365 -14.99 -4.13 0.31
C GLN A 365 -13.75 -5.01 0.42
N ILE A 366 -12.72 -4.58 1.18
CA ILE A 366 -11.41 -5.22 1.31
C ILE A 366 -10.96 -5.30 2.77
N GLY A 367 -9.82 -5.94 3.01
CA GLY A 367 -9.19 -6.02 4.34
C GLY A 367 -9.84 -7.03 5.30
N SER A 368 -10.76 -7.86 4.80
CA SER A 368 -11.38 -8.94 5.61
C SER A 368 -11.69 -10.17 4.74
N ILE A 369 -11.56 -11.36 5.32
CA ILE A 369 -12.04 -12.60 4.69
C ILE A 369 -13.44 -12.87 5.24
N ALA A 370 -14.45 -12.39 4.49
CA ALA A 370 -15.85 -12.54 4.83
C ALA A 370 -16.72 -12.51 3.56
N PRO A 371 -17.93 -13.08 3.57
CA PRO A 371 -18.85 -13.00 2.43
C PRO A 371 -19.11 -11.52 2.02
N GLY A 372 -19.07 -11.27 0.71
CA GLY A 372 -19.24 -9.94 0.10
C GLY A 372 -17.95 -9.16 -0.12
N PHE A 373 -16.85 -9.53 0.53
CA PHE A 373 -15.54 -8.89 0.36
C PHE A 373 -14.83 -9.36 -0.91
N GLU A 374 -13.90 -8.55 -1.42
CA GLU A 374 -13.01 -8.98 -2.51
C GLU A 374 -12.16 -10.17 -2.07
N ALA A 375 -11.95 -11.10 -2.99
CA ALA A 375 -11.07 -12.24 -2.78
C ALA A 375 -9.59 -11.82 -2.91
N ASP A 376 -9.16 -10.94 -2.02
CA ASP A 376 -7.78 -10.52 -1.80
C ASP A 376 -7.24 -11.36 -0.64
N ILE A 377 -6.47 -12.41 -0.95
CA ILE A 377 -6.08 -13.46 0.01
C ILE A 377 -4.59 -13.75 -0.14
N ILE A 378 -3.89 -13.85 0.97
CA ILE A 378 -2.50 -14.30 1.00
C ILE A 378 -2.33 -15.49 1.95
N ALA A 379 -1.25 -16.25 1.76
CA ALA A 379 -0.84 -17.28 2.72
C ALA A 379 0.65 -17.17 3.03
N LEU A 380 0.98 -17.36 4.29
CA LEU A 380 2.33 -17.34 4.84
C LEU A 380 2.78 -18.75 5.20
N ASP A 381 4.05 -19.10 4.88
CA ASP A 381 4.71 -20.25 5.49
C ASP A 381 5.19 -19.87 6.89
N GLY A 382 4.33 -20.13 7.88
CA GLY A 382 4.53 -19.83 9.29
C GLY A 382 3.37 -19.04 9.89
N ASP A 383 3.44 -18.87 11.21
CA ASP A 383 2.44 -18.16 12.01
C ASP A 383 3.02 -16.83 12.52
N PRO A 384 2.58 -15.68 11.99
CA PRO A 384 3.13 -14.36 12.35
C PRO A 384 2.82 -13.96 13.80
N LEU A 385 1.87 -14.64 14.48
CA LEU A 385 1.62 -14.40 15.90
C LEU A 385 2.66 -15.07 16.79
N LYS A 386 3.34 -16.11 16.30
CA LYS A 386 4.43 -16.81 17.01
C LYS A 386 5.82 -16.33 16.59
N ASP A 387 5.99 -16.08 15.29
CA ASP A 387 7.21 -15.56 14.70
C ASP A 387 6.85 -14.51 13.66
N ILE A 388 6.99 -13.24 14.04
CA ILE A 388 6.65 -12.13 13.15
C ILE A 388 7.43 -12.17 11.83
N THR A 389 8.60 -12.81 11.77
CA THR A 389 9.36 -12.94 10.52
C THR A 389 8.68 -13.81 9.47
N ALA A 390 7.60 -14.54 9.83
CA ALA A 390 6.76 -15.26 8.87
C ALA A 390 6.19 -14.33 7.79
N VAL A 391 6.05 -13.02 8.06
CA VAL A 391 5.60 -12.02 7.07
C VAL A 391 6.51 -11.94 5.82
N ARG A 392 7.76 -12.39 5.92
CA ARG A 392 8.69 -12.48 4.78
C ARG A 392 8.43 -13.68 3.86
N ARG A 393 7.61 -14.65 4.31
CA ARG A 393 7.39 -15.93 3.65
C ARG A 393 5.98 -16.03 3.06
N VAL A 394 5.63 -15.05 2.23
CA VAL A 394 4.38 -15.08 1.45
C VAL A 394 4.54 -16.09 0.31
N VAL A 395 3.76 -17.16 0.30
CA VAL A 395 3.83 -18.25 -0.68
C VAL A 395 2.59 -18.33 -1.57
N PHE A 396 1.52 -17.67 -1.20
CA PHE A 396 0.30 -17.56 -2.00
C PHE A 396 -0.20 -16.11 -2.01
N VAL A 397 -0.58 -15.62 -3.21
CA VAL A 397 -1.18 -14.29 -3.40
C VAL A 397 -2.33 -14.41 -4.39
N MET A 398 -3.53 -14.05 -3.95
CA MET A 398 -4.72 -13.87 -4.76
C MET A 398 -5.21 -12.43 -4.60
N LYS A 399 -5.57 -11.77 -5.70
CA LYS A 399 -6.21 -10.44 -5.71
C LYS A 399 -7.42 -10.47 -6.64
N GLY A 400 -8.59 -10.09 -6.12
CA GLY A 400 -9.83 -10.10 -6.87
C GLY A 400 -10.16 -11.47 -7.50
N GLY A 401 -9.87 -12.56 -6.78
CA GLY A 401 -10.09 -13.93 -7.26
C GLY A 401 -9.07 -14.46 -8.26
N VAL A 402 -8.06 -13.66 -8.66
CA VAL A 402 -6.97 -14.06 -9.56
C VAL A 402 -5.73 -14.42 -8.74
N VAL A 403 -5.18 -15.62 -8.97
CA VAL A 403 -3.94 -16.07 -8.33
C VAL A 403 -2.74 -15.52 -9.08
N TYR A 404 -1.86 -14.82 -8.39
CA TYR A 404 -0.61 -14.25 -8.89
C TYR A 404 0.62 -15.02 -8.41
N LYS A 405 0.52 -15.67 -7.24
CA LYS A 405 1.57 -16.46 -6.63
C LYS A 405 0.97 -17.72 -6.03
N ASN A 406 1.58 -18.88 -6.29
CA ASN A 406 1.24 -20.15 -5.67
C ASN A 406 2.49 -21.03 -5.66
N GLU A 407 3.34 -20.84 -4.65
CA GLU A 407 4.58 -21.60 -4.52
C GLU A 407 4.32 -22.96 -3.85
N PRO A 408 5.03 -24.02 -4.26
CA PRO A 408 4.95 -25.30 -3.58
C PRO A 408 5.33 -25.16 -2.09
N HIS A 409 4.54 -25.76 -1.23
CA HIS A 409 4.82 -25.81 0.20
C HIS A 409 4.61 -27.24 0.71
N GLU A 410 5.46 -27.67 1.66
CA GLU A 410 5.27 -28.96 2.31
C GLU A 410 4.14 -28.83 3.34
N VAL A 411 3.13 -29.70 3.21
CA VAL A 411 2.13 -29.87 4.26
C VAL A 411 2.84 -30.54 5.42
N ARG A 412 3.32 -29.77 6.40
CA ARG A 412 3.86 -30.33 7.64
C ARG A 412 2.72 -31.09 8.34
N ARG A 413 2.84 -32.43 8.33
CA ARG A 413 1.89 -33.36 8.97
C ARG A 413 2.03 -33.34 10.50
#